data_3db134059666220470453466a4d224ec
#
_entry.id   3db134059666220470453466a4d224ec
#
_cell.length_a   1.000
_cell.length_b   1.000
_cell.length_c   1.000
_cell.angle_alpha   90.00
_cell.angle_beta   90.00
_cell.angle_gamma   90.00
#
_symmetry.space_group_name_H-M   'P 1'
#
loop_
_entity.id
_entity.type
_entity.pdbx_description
1 polymer ?
#
loop_
_entity_poly.entity_id
_entity_poly.type
_entity_poly.pdbx_seq_one_letter_code
_entity_poly.pdbx_strand_id
1 'polypeptide(L)'
;MNAIKMTLLALAFASSVHGTAASAKESTDDRQLILLVGPATEKSLVDGSTAYGTSLAVEFTAVEHQLEIEVGAQYLSSSNPKELGAQIIFKKPLELAQDVELGLGLGPAIWRKTSSPNNSLQLGVTFVADFMFWTTKKVGWYISPSYTYGIGGNAERTLGISAGLLFSM
;
A
#
# COMPACT_ATOMS: atom_id res chain seq x y z
N MET A 1 -9.30 23.05 29.98
CA MET A 1 -8.85 23.79 28.78
C MET A 1 -7.37 23.54 28.65
N ASN A 2 -6.99 22.35 28.09
CA ASN A 2 -5.60 21.93 27.93
C ASN A 2 -5.34 21.76 26.45
N ALA A 3 -4.55 22.71 25.92
CA ALA A 3 -4.07 22.67 24.54
C ALA A 3 -3.05 21.53 24.39
N ILE A 4 -3.45 20.45 23.72
CA ILE A 4 -2.53 19.41 23.30
C ILE A 4 -1.71 19.96 22.14
N LYS A 5 -0.44 20.24 22.40
CA LYS A 5 0.54 20.58 21.38
C LYS A 5 0.74 19.37 20.49
N MET A 6 0.15 19.40 19.31
CA MET A 6 0.47 18.48 18.22
C MET A 6 1.86 18.83 17.70
N THR A 7 2.86 18.13 18.20
CA THR A 7 4.22 18.18 17.65
C THR A 7 4.18 17.45 16.32
N LEU A 8 4.25 18.22 15.25
CA LEU A 8 4.40 17.72 13.88
C LEU A 8 5.78 17.05 13.80
N LEU A 9 5.82 15.72 13.87
CA LEU A 9 7.03 14.96 13.61
C LEU A 9 7.22 14.89 12.08
N ALA A 10 7.78 15.94 11.51
CA ALA A 10 8.32 15.91 10.17
C ALA A 10 9.58 15.03 10.21
N LEU A 11 9.42 13.75 9.89
CA LEU A 11 10.53 12.84 9.71
C LEU A 11 11.21 13.24 8.40
N ALA A 12 12.27 14.07 8.51
CA ALA A 12 13.17 14.33 7.44
C ALA A 12 13.93 13.03 7.13
N PHE A 13 13.53 12.29 6.10
CA PHE A 13 14.32 11.25 5.49
C PHE A 13 15.46 11.88 4.67
N ALA A 14 16.37 12.55 5.36
CA ALA A 14 17.66 12.96 4.83
C ALA A 14 18.73 12.22 5.62
N SER A 15 18.88 10.94 5.33
CA SER A 15 20.04 10.19 5.78
C SER A 15 20.88 9.87 4.56
N SER A 16 21.94 10.62 4.41
CA SER A 16 23.05 10.33 3.53
C SER A 16 23.62 8.96 3.84
N VAL A 17 23.14 7.94 3.14
CA VAL A 17 23.82 6.65 3.08
C VAL A 17 24.96 6.81 2.08
N HIS A 18 26.14 7.12 2.59
CA HIS A 18 27.38 6.89 1.87
C HIS A 18 27.66 5.39 1.93
N GLY A 19 26.96 4.63 1.11
CA GLY A 19 27.26 3.22 0.83
C GLY A 19 28.29 3.17 -0.27
N THR A 20 29.39 2.52 -0.01
CA THR A 20 30.42 2.11 -0.97
C THR A 20 29.78 1.55 -2.22
N ALA A 21 30.15 2.10 -3.38
CA ALA A 21 29.75 1.61 -4.69
C ALA A 21 30.20 0.16 -4.87
N ALA A 22 29.35 -0.79 -4.50
CA ALA A 22 29.38 -2.11 -5.09
C ALA A 22 28.92 -1.93 -6.52
N SER A 23 29.75 -2.37 -7.45
CA SER A 23 29.52 -2.36 -8.89
C SER A 23 28.08 -2.84 -9.16
N ALA A 24 27.21 -1.94 -9.49
CA ALA A 24 25.87 -2.24 -9.93
C ALA A 24 26.02 -3.04 -11.23
N LYS A 25 25.81 -4.33 -11.14
CA LYS A 25 25.51 -5.16 -12.29
C LYS A 25 24.20 -4.62 -12.82
N GLU A 26 24.26 -4.09 -14.02
CA GLU A 26 23.13 -3.52 -14.76
C GLU A 26 21.98 -4.54 -14.78
N SER A 27 21.11 -4.45 -13.79
CA SER A 27 19.83 -5.13 -13.79
C SER A 27 18.93 -4.25 -14.64
N THR A 28 18.91 -4.53 -15.94
CA THR A 28 17.90 -4.00 -16.86
C THR A 28 16.56 -4.61 -16.44
N ASP A 29 15.96 -4.06 -15.42
CA ASP A 29 14.60 -4.40 -15.06
C ASP A 29 13.66 -3.48 -15.84
N ASP A 30 13.34 -3.90 -17.08
CA ASP A 30 12.42 -3.22 -17.99
C ASP A 30 10.94 -3.28 -17.49
N ARG A 31 10.71 -3.56 -16.22
CA ARG A 31 9.36 -3.64 -15.64
C ARG A 31 8.80 -2.23 -15.43
N GLN A 32 8.19 -1.68 -16.46
CA GLN A 32 7.58 -0.34 -16.40
C GLN A 32 6.19 -0.35 -15.78
N LEU A 33 5.48 -1.46 -15.83
CA LEU A 33 4.12 -1.59 -15.32
C LEU A 33 3.92 -2.96 -14.66
N ILE A 34 3.41 -2.97 -13.43
CA ILE A 34 3.10 -4.18 -12.67
C ILE A 34 1.62 -4.17 -12.30
N LEU A 35 0.94 -5.28 -12.61
CA LEU A 35 -0.43 -5.53 -12.17
C LEU A 35 -0.41 -6.45 -10.95
N LEU A 36 -1.06 -6.04 -9.86
CA LEU A 36 -1.23 -6.82 -8.64
C LEU A 36 -2.70 -7.18 -8.48
N VAL A 37 -3.01 -8.43 -8.21
CA VAL A 37 -4.38 -8.91 -8.00
C VAL A 37 -4.41 -10.02 -6.97
N GLY A 38 -5.34 -9.95 -6.03
CA GLY A 38 -5.48 -10.99 -5.01
C GLY A 38 -6.57 -10.76 -3.97
N PRO A 39 -6.76 -11.71 -3.09
CA PRO A 39 -7.58 -11.54 -1.89
C PRO A 39 -6.99 -10.48 -0.97
N ALA A 40 -7.88 -9.81 -0.25
CA ALA A 40 -7.54 -8.81 0.75
C ALA A 40 -8.40 -9.01 2.00
N THR A 41 -7.82 -8.65 3.14
CA THR A 41 -8.55 -8.58 4.40
C THR A 41 -8.13 -7.35 5.17
N GLU A 42 -9.05 -6.75 5.89
CA GLU A 42 -8.81 -5.65 6.80
C GLU A 42 -9.43 -5.90 8.16
N LYS A 43 -8.73 -5.48 9.19
CA LYS A 43 -9.20 -5.47 10.57
C LYS A 43 -9.27 -4.06 11.11
N SER A 44 -10.45 -3.62 11.51
CA SER A 44 -10.63 -2.36 12.24
C SER A 44 -10.03 -2.47 13.63
N LEU A 45 -9.22 -1.49 13.99
CA LEU A 45 -8.63 -1.36 15.33
C LEU A 45 -9.55 -0.59 16.29
N VAL A 46 -10.67 -0.06 15.81
CA VAL A 46 -11.61 0.70 16.62
C VAL A 46 -12.68 -0.21 17.22
N ASP A 47 -13.27 -1.07 16.40
CA ASP A 47 -14.34 -2.00 16.82
C ASP A 47 -13.96 -3.48 16.74
N GLY A 48 -12.76 -3.79 16.23
CA GLY A 48 -12.24 -5.15 16.10
C GLY A 48 -12.86 -5.96 14.96
N SER A 49 -13.74 -5.37 14.15
CA SER A 49 -14.37 -6.04 13.00
C SER A 49 -13.32 -6.41 11.95
N THR A 50 -13.58 -7.51 11.22
CA THR A 50 -12.73 -7.96 10.12
C THR A 50 -13.57 -8.06 8.85
N ALA A 51 -13.04 -7.55 7.76
CA ALA A 51 -13.63 -7.60 6.44
C ALA A 51 -12.71 -8.35 5.46
N TYR A 52 -13.33 -9.06 4.49
CA TYR A 52 -12.62 -9.83 3.47
C TYR A 52 -13.11 -9.44 2.08
N GLY A 53 -12.23 -9.51 1.12
CA GLY A 53 -12.56 -9.17 -0.26
C GLY A 53 -11.42 -9.38 -1.23
N THR A 54 -11.31 -8.48 -2.19
CA THR A 54 -10.30 -8.51 -3.24
C THR A 54 -9.64 -7.16 -3.42
N SER A 55 -8.38 -7.16 -3.83
CA SER A 55 -7.62 -5.98 -4.23
C SER A 55 -7.12 -6.11 -5.66
N LEU A 56 -7.02 -4.99 -6.33
CA LEU A 56 -6.44 -4.81 -7.65
C LEU A 56 -5.60 -3.55 -7.61
N ALA A 57 -4.36 -3.61 -8.06
CA ALA A 57 -3.53 -2.42 -8.18
C ALA A 57 -2.68 -2.47 -9.45
N VAL A 58 -2.33 -1.29 -9.93
CA VAL A 58 -1.37 -1.09 -11.01
C VAL A 58 -0.27 -0.20 -10.47
N GLU A 59 0.95 -0.68 -10.60
CA GLU A 59 2.14 0.03 -10.19
C GLU A 59 2.99 0.37 -11.41
N PHE A 60 3.58 1.54 -11.40
CA PHE A 60 4.49 1.98 -12.46
C PHE A 60 5.68 2.73 -11.88
N THR A 61 6.85 2.54 -12.50
CA THR A 61 8.08 3.21 -12.13
C THR A 61 8.04 4.66 -12.62
N ALA A 62 8.01 5.61 -11.69
CA ALA A 62 8.05 7.04 -11.98
C ALA A 62 9.49 7.56 -12.06
N VAL A 63 10.37 7.06 -11.18
CA VAL A 63 11.81 7.34 -11.19
C VAL A 63 12.54 6.06 -10.85
N GLU A 64 13.37 5.60 -11.78
CA GLU A 64 14.11 4.34 -11.68
C GLU A 64 14.81 4.18 -10.32
N HIS A 65 14.61 3.05 -9.64
CA HIS A 65 15.14 2.70 -8.31
C HIS A 65 14.82 3.68 -7.17
N GLN A 66 13.99 4.70 -7.41
CA GLN A 66 13.72 5.74 -6.40
C GLN A 66 12.25 5.89 -6.07
N LEU A 67 11.37 5.86 -7.09
CA LEU A 67 9.97 6.15 -6.90
C LEU A 67 9.10 5.31 -7.83
N GLU A 68 8.20 4.58 -7.23
CA GLU A 68 7.10 3.89 -7.87
C GLU A 68 5.77 4.49 -7.41
N ILE A 69 4.80 4.47 -8.29
CA ILE A 69 3.46 4.94 -7.99
C ILE A 69 2.49 3.78 -8.22
N GLU A 70 1.78 3.42 -7.17
CA GLU A 70 0.70 2.45 -7.24
C GLU A 70 -0.65 3.16 -7.23
N VAL A 71 -1.55 2.74 -8.11
CA VAL A 71 -2.97 3.09 -8.07
C VAL A 71 -3.75 1.82 -7.80
N GLY A 72 -4.40 1.75 -6.65
CA GLY A 72 -5.10 0.56 -6.18
C GLY A 72 -6.58 0.79 -5.92
N ALA A 73 -7.33 -0.30 -6.04
CA ALA A 73 -8.72 -0.39 -5.64
C ALA A 73 -8.95 -1.67 -4.83
N GLN A 74 -9.84 -1.60 -3.85
CA GLN A 74 -10.16 -2.71 -2.97
C GLN A 74 -11.67 -2.78 -2.75
N TYR A 75 -12.22 -4.00 -2.77
CA TYR A 75 -13.61 -4.26 -2.46
C TYR A 75 -13.72 -5.30 -1.35
N LEU A 76 -14.26 -4.90 -0.19
CA LEU A 76 -14.49 -5.77 0.97
C LEU A 76 -15.98 -6.06 1.13
N SER A 77 -16.34 -7.32 1.04
CA SER A 77 -17.74 -7.75 0.91
C SER A 77 -18.28 -8.57 2.08
N SER A 78 -17.42 -9.02 2.98
CA SER A 78 -17.78 -10.04 3.98
C SER A 78 -18.60 -9.53 5.15
N SER A 79 -18.71 -8.23 5.31
CA SER A 79 -19.44 -7.62 6.39
C SER A 79 -20.44 -6.59 5.91
N ASN A 80 -21.38 -6.26 6.75
CA ASN A 80 -22.24 -5.12 6.57
C ASN A 80 -21.70 -4.01 7.49
N PRO A 81 -21.18 -2.90 6.95
CA PRO A 81 -21.28 -2.39 5.56
C PRO A 81 -20.25 -2.98 4.59
N LYS A 82 -20.62 -3.10 3.31
CA LYS A 82 -19.68 -3.34 2.21
C LYS A 82 -18.79 -2.10 2.02
N GLU A 83 -17.53 -2.33 1.69
CA GLU A 83 -16.57 -1.27 1.53
C GLU A 83 -15.93 -1.31 0.15
N LEU A 84 -15.85 -0.14 -0.50
CA LEU A 84 -15.11 0.08 -1.73
C LEU A 84 -14.07 1.16 -1.46
N GLY A 85 -12.80 0.83 -1.62
CA GLY A 85 -11.67 1.72 -1.43
C GLY A 85 -10.90 1.96 -2.72
N ALA A 86 -10.22 3.10 -2.78
CA ALA A 86 -9.20 3.41 -3.78
C ALA A 86 -8.05 4.16 -3.10
N GLN A 87 -6.84 3.98 -3.63
CA GLN A 87 -5.63 4.59 -3.07
C GLN A 87 -4.63 4.93 -4.17
N ILE A 88 -3.78 5.91 -3.86
CA ILE A 88 -2.58 6.22 -4.62
C ILE A 88 -1.42 6.17 -3.64
N ILE A 89 -0.47 5.27 -3.87
CA ILE A 89 0.67 5.05 -2.98
C ILE A 89 1.95 5.42 -3.69
N PHE A 90 2.78 6.20 -3.04
CA PHE A 90 4.13 6.54 -3.47
C PHE A 90 5.08 5.61 -2.73
N LYS A 91 5.82 4.78 -3.47
CA LYS A 91 6.67 3.73 -2.92
C LYS A 91 8.12 3.98 -3.24
N LYS A 92 8.97 3.56 -2.33
CA LYS A 92 10.40 3.39 -2.56
C LYS A 92 10.70 1.91 -2.70
N PRO A 93 11.16 1.46 -3.88
CA PRO A 93 11.61 0.09 -4.08
C PRO A 93 12.95 -0.13 -3.38
N LEU A 94 13.11 -1.32 -2.79
CA LEU A 94 14.30 -1.80 -2.13
C LEU A 94 14.55 -3.23 -2.58
N GLU A 95 15.61 -3.48 -3.31
CA GLU A 95 16.02 -4.83 -3.70
C GLU A 95 16.60 -5.55 -2.48
N LEU A 96 15.94 -6.61 -2.02
CA LEU A 96 16.41 -7.45 -0.93
C LEU A 96 17.27 -8.62 -1.43
N ALA A 97 16.92 -9.14 -2.60
CA ALA A 97 17.65 -10.21 -3.29
C ALA A 97 17.32 -10.14 -4.78
N GLN A 98 17.94 -10.97 -5.60
CA GLN A 98 17.79 -10.99 -7.06
C GLN A 98 16.32 -11.10 -7.52
N ASP A 99 15.51 -11.87 -6.78
CA ASP A 99 14.09 -12.13 -7.11
C ASP A 99 13.13 -11.66 -6.01
N VAL A 100 13.62 -10.83 -5.06
CA VAL A 100 12.83 -10.34 -3.92
C VAL A 100 12.98 -8.84 -3.79
N GLU A 101 11.85 -8.16 -3.86
CA GLU A 101 11.74 -6.72 -3.76
C GLU A 101 10.82 -6.31 -2.60
N LEU A 102 11.15 -5.23 -1.93
CA LEU A 102 10.34 -4.60 -0.88
C LEU A 102 9.99 -3.18 -1.30
N GLY A 103 8.72 -2.93 -1.59
CA GLY A 103 8.17 -1.59 -1.77
C GLY A 103 7.68 -1.01 -0.46
N LEU A 104 8.32 0.05 0.05
CA LEU A 104 7.81 0.80 1.20
C LEU A 104 7.13 2.07 0.74
N GLY A 105 5.84 2.22 1.05
CA GLY A 105 5.06 3.32 0.53
C GLY A 105 4.06 3.92 1.49
N LEU A 106 3.62 5.11 1.12
CA LEU A 106 2.54 5.81 1.77
C LEU A 106 1.77 6.67 0.76
N GLY A 107 0.49 6.91 1.04
CA GLY A 107 -0.29 7.78 0.18
C GLY A 107 -1.74 7.97 0.63
N PRO A 108 -2.46 8.85 -0.07
CA PRO A 108 -3.86 9.09 0.21
C PRO A 108 -4.73 7.88 -0.15
N ALA A 109 -5.73 7.64 0.67
CA ALA A 109 -6.76 6.64 0.44
C ALA A 109 -8.14 7.23 0.65
N ILE A 110 -9.09 6.74 -0.10
CA ILE A 110 -10.50 7.08 0.00
C ILE A 110 -11.30 5.78 0.03
N TRP A 111 -12.28 5.68 0.93
CA TRP A 111 -13.18 4.53 0.95
C TRP A 111 -14.60 4.93 1.25
N ARG A 112 -15.50 4.15 0.68
CA ARG A 112 -16.93 4.30 0.85
C ARG A 112 -17.51 3.07 1.51
N LYS A 113 -18.15 3.25 2.66
CA LYS A 113 -18.93 2.22 3.33
C LYS A 113 -20.39 2.35 2.93
N THR A 114 -20.95 1.26 2.41
CA THR A 114 -22.35 1.22 1.99
C THR A 114 -23.16 0.46 3.03
N SER A 115 -23.80 1.19 3.91
CA SER A 115 -24.76 0.68 4.88
C SER A 115 -26.10 1.38 4.64
N SER A 116 -27.17 0.64 4.43
CA SER A 116 -28.51 1.26 4.32
C SER A 116 -28.97 1.71 5.71
N PRO A 117 -29.39 2.96 5.94
CA PRO A 117 -29.62 4.06 4.97
C PRO A 117 -28.43 5.03 4.77
N ASN A 118 -27.28 4.81 5.41
CA ASN A 118 -26.18 5.76 5.43
C ASN A 118 -24.98 5.29 4.58
N ASN A 119 -24.64 6.07 3.55
CA ASN A 119 -23.38 5.95 2.84
C ASN A 119 -22.38 6.94 3.43
N SER A 120 -21.27 6.49 3.95
CA SER A 120 -20.19 7.36 4.43
C SER A 120 -18.97 7.27 3.50
N LEU A 121 -18.48 8.43 3.11
CA LEU A 121 -17.20 8.57 2.41
C LEU A 121 -16.15 8.97 3.43
N GLN A 122 -15.03 8.29 3.44
CA GLN A 122 -13.93 8.54 4.37
C GLN A 122 -12.64 8.77 3.60
N LEU A 123 -11.78 9.60 4.16
CA LEU A 123 -10.46 9.91 3.63
C LEU A 123 -9.41 9.47 4.64
N GLY A 124 -8.25 9.08 4.17
CA GLY A 124 -7.15 8.70 5.04
C GLY A 124 -5.81 8.67 4.35
N VAL A 125 -4.84 8.18 5.11
CA VAL A 125 -3.49 7.88 4.64
C VAL A 125 -3.20 6.41 4.89
N THR A 126 -2.73 5.72 3.87
CA THR A 126 -2.33 4.31 3.96
C THR A 126 -0.81 4.21 3.87
N PHE A 127 -0.24 3.37 4.73
CA PHE A 127 1.14 2.90 4.71
C PHE A 127 1.13 1.46 4.23
N VAL A 128 2.03 1.11 3.32
CA VAL A 128 2.17 -0.24 2.78
C VAL A 128 3.61 -0.71 2.84
N ALA A 129 3.77 -2.04 2.93
CA ALA A 129 5.05 -2.71 2.78
C ALA A 129 4.85 -3.92 1.86
N ASP A 130 5.15 -3.77 0.59
CA ASP A 130 4.91 -4.79 -0.42
C ASP A 130 6.14 -5.69 -0.57
N PHE A 131 6.01 -6.93 -0.19
CA PHE A 131 7.00 -7.96 -0.45
C PHE A 131 6.62 -8.65 -1.77
N MET A 132 7.42 -8.43 -2.80
CA MET A 132 7.26 -9.01 -4.12
C MET A 132 8.30 -10.11 -4.36
N PHE A 133 7.83 -11.26 -4.85
CA PHE A 133 8.65 -12.44 -5.09
C PHE A 133 8.48 -12.86 -6.56
N TRP A 134 9.51 -12.65 -7.34
CA TRP A 134 9.50 -12.92 -8.78
C TRP A 134 9.88 -14.36 -9.09
N THR A 135 8.92 -15.12 -9.60
CA THR A 135 9.17 -16.50 -10.05
C THR A 135 9.77 -16.52 -11.44
N THR A 136 9.42 -15.54 -12.25
CA THR A 136 9.96 -15.27 -13.59
C THR A 136 10.08 -13.76 -13.78
N LYS A 137 10.67 -13.32 -14.91
CA LYS A 137 10.71 -11.88 -15.23
C LYS A 137 9.33 -11.22 -15.37
N LYS A 138 8.27 -12.00 -15.59
CA LYS A 138 6.91 -11.46 -15.86
C LYS A 138 5.86 -11.86 -14.86
N VAL A 139 6.11 -12.85 -14.03
CA VAL A 139 5.10 -13.37 -13.08
C VAL A 139 5.74 -13.64 -11.74
N GLY A 140 5.04 -13.27 -10.69
CA GLY A 140 5.42 -13.52 -9.32
C GLY A 140 4.22 -13.52 -8.39
N TRP A 141 4.47 -13.42 -7.11
CA TRP A 141 3.47 -13.30 -6.07
C TRP A 141 3.89 -12.23 -5.07
N TYR A 142 2.93 -11.69 -4.34
CA TYR A 142 3.18 -10.64 -3.36
C TYR A 142 2.42 -10.88 -2.07
N ILE A 143 2.93 -10.25 -1.00
CA ILE A 143 2.24 -10.05 0.27
C ILE A 143 2.40 -8.58 0.64
N SER A 144 1.28 -7.91 0.91
CA SER A 144 1.22 -6.47 1.19
C SER A 144 0.49 -6.21 2.50
N PRO A 145 1.19 -6.19 3.64
CA PRO A 145 0.66 -5.62 4.86
C PRO A 145 0.49 -4.10 4.74
N SER A 146 -0.61 -3.59 5.28
CA SER A 146 -0.95 -2.17 5.24
C SER A 146 -1.51 -1.67 6.57
N TYR A 147 -1.34 -0.38 6.81
CA TYR A 147 -1.97 0.34 7.91
C TYR A 147 -2.61 1.61 7.37
N THR A 148 -3.92 1.76 7.59
CA THR A 148 -4.67 2.93 7.17
C THR A 148 -5.13 3.74 8.37
N TYR A 149 -4.87 5.05 8.32
CA TYR A 149 -5.33 6.03 9.29
C TYR A 149 -6.35 6.97 8.64
N GLY A 150 -7.60 6.89 9.11
CA GLY A 150 -8.68 7.77 8.67
C GLY A 150 -8.53 9.19 9.20
N ILE A 151 -8.85 10.17 8.37
CA ILE A 151 -8.83 11.60 8.70
C ILE A 151 -10.27 12.06 8.84
N GLY A 152 -10.63 12.67 9.98
CA GLY A 152 -11.97 13.19 10.23
C GLY A 152 -12.56 12.81 11.59
N GLY A 153 -13.83 13.12 11.80
CA GLY A 153 -14.49 13.00 13.11
C GLY A 153 -14.62 11.57 13.66
N ASN A 154 -14.53 10.55 12.82
CA ASN A 154 -14.49 9.14 13.20
C ASN A 154 -13.19 8.53 12.65
N ALA A 155 -12.03 8.98 13.16
CA ALA A 155 -10.72 8.48 12.72
C ALA A 155 -10.64 6.96 12.83
N GLU A 156 -10.94 6.29 11.74
CA GLU A 156 -10.84 4.84 11.62
C GLU A 156 -9.38 4.45 11.50
N ARG A 157 -9.02 3.33 12.09
CA ARG A 157 -7.68 2.75 11.98
C ARG A 157 -7.85 1.29 11.59
N THR A 158 -7.21 0.90 10.50
CA THR A 158 -7.28 -0.48 10.01
C THR A 158 -5.90 -1.06 9.80
N LEU A 159 -5.78 -2.35 10.07
CA LEU A 159 -4.67 -3.17 9.62
C LEU A 159 -5.17 -4.04 8.48
N GLY A 160 -4.51 -3.95 7.34
CA GLY A 160 -4.81 -4.71 6.15
C GLY A 160 -3.70 -5.70 5.81
N ILE A 161 -4.07 -6.71 5.07
CA ILE A 161 -3.14 -7.58 4.36
C ILE A 161 -3.79 -7.99 3.05
N SER A 162 -3.07 -7.85 1.96
CA SER A 162 -3.39 -8.46 0.68
C SER A 162 -2.27 -9.38 0.23
N ALA A 163 -2.59 -10.39 -0.54
CA ALA A 163 -1.62 -11.29 -1.12
C ALA A 163 -2.16 -11.80 -2.46
N GLY A 164 -1.28 -12.10 -3.42
CA GLY A 164 -1.79 -12.55 -4.72
C GLY A 164 -0.69 -12.69 -5.75
N LEU A 165 -1.12 -12.56 -7.00
CA LEU A 165 -0.24 -12.65 -8.15
C LEU A 165 0.13 -11.25 -8.64
N LEU A 166 1.34 -11.14 -9.16
CA LEU A 166 1.82 -9.96 -9.87
C LEU A 166 2.27 -10.34 -11.29
N PHE A 167 2.00 -9.41 -12.20
CA PHE A 167 2.31 -9.57 -13.62
C PHE A 167 3.01 -8.30 -14.11
N SER A 168 4.20 -8.47 -14.67
CA SER A 168 4.93 -7.38 -15.33
C SER A 168 4.55 -7.33 -16.82
N MET A 169 4.29 -6.12 -17.30
CA MET A 169 3.91 -5.82 -18.70
C MET A 169 4.92 -4.87 -19.34
#